data_198748dce1289e2d8843f1a9e3fa3e0f
#
_entry.id   198748dce1289e2d8843f1a9e3fa3e0f
#
_cell.length_a   1.000
_cell.length_b   1.000
_cell.length_c   1.000
_cell.angle_alpha   90.00
_cell.angle_beta   90.00
_cell.angle_gamma   90.00
#
_symmetry.space_group_name_H-M   'P 1'
#
loop_
_entity.id
_entity.type
_entity.pdbx_description
1 polymer ?
#
loop_
_entity_poly.entity_id
_entity_poly.type
_entity_poly.pdbx_seq_one_letter_code
_entity_poly.pdbx_strand_id
1 'polypeptide(L)'
;MSSILIKNGLVVDTEWMRHYDILISGSKIQRVAPSIDYSTLPHDTTVVRADGLCVLPGIIDAHTHYHLVSRGTVTADSFEEGSRLAAYGGVTTVVDFADDNKVSLLDSLHQRRKEMVPMAIDYALHQGVYKYRPDIKKELESIKRAGIGTLKIFTTYKDVGYLVDDREELKTIFKDAKDLGLMVSVHCEDDKIVTELSSSWKGQYRPIDHAALRPAEAEAAAIEYVGGIAAELDMPVYIVHLSSRKGLESVRKLRMQGVKVIVETTPHYLFLTKEKLEGPEGPLYVMTPPLRTEDDNEALQEALVNGEI
;
A
#
# COMPACT_ATOMS: atom_id res chain seq x y z
N MET A 1 0.74 -16.91 -31.17
CA MET A 1 0.58 -16.00 -30.01
C MET A 1 -0.24 -14.83 -30.53
N SER A 2 -1.26 -14.41 -29.77
CA SER A 2 -2.08 -13.25 -30.15
C SER A 2 -1.22 -11.98 -30.11
N SER A 3 -1.38 -11.15 -31.13
CA SER A 3 -0.72 -9.85 -31.21
C SER A 3 -1.76 -8.74 -31.10
N ILE A 4 -1.40 -7.64 -30.43
CA ILE A 4 -2.22 -6.44 -30.30
C ILE A 4 -1.40 -5.26 -30.80
N LEU A 5 -1.98 -4.46 -31.71
CA LEU A 5 -1.40 -3.21 -32.16
C LEU A 5 -2.24 -2.04 -31.65
N ILE A 6 -1.69 -1.26 -30.72
CA ILE A 6 -2.29 0.01 -30.29
C ILE A 6 -1.80 1.10 -31.21
N LYS A 7 -2.72 1.82 -31.89
CA LYS A 7 -2.40 2.82 -32.89
C LYS A 7 -2.80 4.24 -32.48
N ASN A 8 -1.96 5.20 -32.89
CA ASN A 8 -2.22 6.64 -32.81
C ASN A 8 -2.45 7.19 -31.40
N GLY A 9 -1.98 6.50 -30.37
CA GLY A 9 -2.10 6.98 -28.98
C GLY A 9 -1.03 7.99 -28.63
N LEU A 10 -1.33 8.90 -27.69
CA LEU A 10 -0.31 9.67 -27.00
C LEU A 10 0.33 8.79 -25.92
N VAL A 11 1.42 8.13 -26.27
CA VAL A 11 2.15 7.26 -25.32
C VAL A 11 2.88 8.12 -24.31
N VAL A 12 2.64 7.84 -23.03
CA VAL A 12 3.22 8.56 -21.89
C VAL A 12 4.22 7.66 -21.19
N ASP A 13 5.45 8.13 -21.09
CA ASP A 13 6.54 7.53 -20.34
C ASP A 13 6.97 8.50 -19.23
N THR A 14 7.85 8.10 -18.33
CA THR A 14 8.40 8.94 -17.26
C THR A 14 9.20 10.13 -17.78
N GLU A 15 9.78 10.04 -19.00
CA GLU A 15 10.67 11.03 -19.57
C GLU A 15 10.06 11.79 -20.76
N TRP A 16 9.02 11.21 -21.41
CA TRP A 16 8.47 11.79 -22.65
C TRP A 16 7.00 11.44 -22.89
N MET A 17 6.33 12.23 -23.70
CA MET A 17 5.00 11.98 -24.27
C MET A 17 5.08 12.11 -25.80
N ARG A 18 4.68 11.06 -26.55
CA ARG A 18 4.77 11.03 -28.02
C ARG A 18 3.62 10.25 -28.63
N HIS A 19 3.18 10.72 -29.81
CA HIS A 19 2.24 9.95 -30.62
C HIS A 19 2.96 8.77 -31.27
N TYR A 20 2.78 7.59 -30.70
CA TYR A 20 3.43 6.35 -31.11
C TYR A 20 2.42 5.20 -31.19
N ASP A 21 2.78 4.20 -32.00
CA ASP A 21 2.12 2.90 -32.04
C ASP A 21 2.88 1.93 -31.11
N ILE A 22 2.13 1.01 -30.49
CA ILE A 22 2.70 -0.04 -29.62
C ILE A 22 2.27 -1.41 -30.14
N LEU A 23 3.22 -2.27 -30.46
CA LEU A 23 2.97 -3.68 -30.79
C LEU A 23 3.25 -4.54 -29.55
N ILE A 24 2.24 -5.31 -29.17
CA ILE A 24 2.31 -6.31 -28.11
C ILE A 24 2.23 -7.69 -28.76
N SER A 25 3.11 -8.61 -28.38
CA SER A 25 3.06 -10.02 -28.79
C SER A 25 3.11 -10.92 -27.57
N GLY A 26 2.06 -11.71 -27.39
CA GLY A 26 1.85 -12.44 -26.15
C GLY A 26 1.77 -11.47 -24.95
N SER A 27 2.66 -11.61 -23.97
CA SER A 27 2.71 -10.79 -22.76
C SER A 27 3.78 -9.68 -22.77
N LYS A 28 4.36 -9.35 -23.94
CA LYS A 28 5.48 -8.40 -24.03
C LYS A 28 5.22 -7.29 -25.03
N ILE A 29 5.60 -6.07 -24.67
CA ILE A 29 5.75 -4.98 -25.62
C ILE A 29 6.93 -5.33 -26.52
N GLN A 30 6.64 -5.55 -27.80
CA GLN A 30 7.64 -5.95 -28.79
C GLN A 30 8.26 -4.74 -29.50
N ARG A 31 7.46 -3.69 -29.72
CA ARG A 31 7.90 -2.50 -30.44
C ARG A 31 7.09 -1.27 -30.03
N VAL A 32 7.77 -0.15 -29.90
CA VAL A 32 7.19 1.19 -29.75
C VAL A 32 7.81 2.05 -30.86
N ALA A 33 7.00 2.65 -31.72
CA ALA A 33 7.49 3.40 -32.88
C ALA A 33 6.50 4.49 -33.32
N PRO A 34 6.93 5.54 -34.02
CA PRO A 34 6.05 6.59 -34.53
C PRO A 34 4.91 6.06 -35.42
N SER A 35 5.16 4.97 -36.16
CA SER A 35 4.15 4.24 -36.91
C SER A 35 4.60 2.79 -37.10
N ILE A 36 3.65 1.87 -37.01
CA ILE A 36 3.85 0.44 -37.30
C ILE A 36 2.91 0.07 -38.43
N ASP A 37 3.49 -0.45 -39.51
CA ASP A 37 2.72 -0.91 -40.67
C ASP A 37 2.00 -2.21 -40.34
N TYR A 38 0.67 -2.14 -40.29
CA TYR A 38 -0.19 -3.29 -40.00
C TYR A 38 -0.02 -4.42 -41.05
N SER A 39 0.26 -4.07 -42.32
CA SER A 39 0.40 -5.07 -43.41
C SER A 39 1.57 -6.03 -43.20
N THR A 40 2.52 -5.67 -42.33
CA THR A 40 3.70 -6.49 -42.00
C THR A 40 3.47 -7.42 -40.80
N LEU A 41 2.29 -7.34 -40.17
CA LEU A 41 1.96 -8.07 -38.94
C LEU A 41 1.14 -9.36 -39.30
N PRO A 42 1.05 -10.31 -38.34
CA PRO A 42 0.18 -11.47 -38.48
C PRO A 42 -1.28 -11.04 -38.74
N HIS A 43 -1.99 -11.75 -39.58
CA HIS A 43 -3.38 -11.43 -39.98
C HIS A 43 -4.37 -11.46 -38.82
N ASP A 44 -4.06 -12.17 -37.73
CA ASP A 44 -4.85 -12.26 -36.51
C ASP A 44 -4.51 -11.18 -35.49
N THR A 45 -3.72 -10.16 -35.86
CA THR A 45 -3.38 -9.03 -34.98
C THR A 45 -4.61 -8.18 -34.69
N THR A 46 -4.98 -8.05 -33.42
CA THR A 46 -6.04 -7.14 -33.00
C THR A 46 -5.55 -5.69 -33.01
N VAL A 47 -6.29 -4.79 -33.66
CA VAL A 47 -5.96 -3.36 -33.71
C VAL A 47 -6.85 -2.60 -32.73
N VAL A 48 -6.22 -1.89 -31.80
CA VAL A 48 -6.86 -0.97 -30.87
C VAL A 48 -6.51 0.46 -31.28
N ARG A 49 -7.51 1.25 -31.66
CA ARG A 49 -7.30 2.66 -32.00
C ARG A 49 -7.36 3.52 -30.73
N ALA A 50 -6.31 4.29 -30.50
CA ALA A 50 -6.16 5.19 -29.36
C ALA A 50 -6.10 6.66 -29.79
N ASP A 51 -6.78 7.02 -30.87
CA ASP A 51 -6.80 8.39 -31.40
C ASP A 51 -7.37 9.34 -30.34
N GLY A 52 -6.61 10.36 -29.97
CA GLY A 52 -6.98 11.34 -28.95
C GLY A 52 -6.91 10.84 -27.50
N LEU A 53 -6.42 9.60 -27.29
CA LEU A 53 -6.26 9.03 -25.95
C LEU A 53 -4.79 8.99 -25.53
N CYS A 54 -4.57 9.11 -24.20
CA CYS A 54 -3.28 8.77 -23.61
C CYS A 54 -3.17 7.25 -23.44
N VAL A 55 -1.99 6.71 -23.73
CA VAL A 55 -1.64 5.32 -23.47
C VAL A 55 -0.55 5.31 -22.40
N LEU A 56 -0.89 4.77 -21.24
CA LEU A 56 -0.02 4.69 -20.07
C LEU A 56 0.30 3.24 -19.74
N PRO A 57 1.41 2.98 -19.02
CA PRO A 57 1.58 1.71 -18.32
C PRO A 57 0.41 1.45 -17.38
N GLY A 58 0.06 0.18 -17.17
CA GLY A 58 -0.94 -0.18 -16.18
C GLY A 58 -0.53 0.27 -14.78
N ILE A 59 -1.49 0.79 -14.02
CA ILE A 59 -1.25 1.23 -12.64
C ILE A 59 -0.93 0.01 -11.77
N ILE A 60 0.04 0.16 -10.88
CA ILE A 60 0.33 -0.79 -9.81
C ILE A 60 -0.19 -0.19 -8.51
N ASP A 61 -1.22 -0.82 -7.92
CA ASP A 61 -1.67 -0.48 -6.57
C ASP A 61 -0.89 -1.33 -5.57
N ALA A 62 0.03 -0.68 -4.87
CA ALA A 62 0.96 -1.36 -3.97
C ALA A 62 0.39 -1.63 -2.58
N HIS A 63 -0.90 -1.36 -2.31
CA HIS A 63 -1.47 -1.53 -0.98
C HIS A 63 -2.98 -1.80 -1.04
N THR A 64 -3.36 -3.07 -1.10
CA THR A 64 -4.77 -3.49 -1.13
C THR A 64 -5.08 -4.51 -0.05
N HIS A 65 -6.34 -4.55 0.38
CA HIS A 65 -6.87 -5.53 1.35
C HIS A 65 -8.17 -6.13 0.84
N TYR A 66 -8.10 -6.96 -0.20
CA TYR A 66 -9.27 -7.70 -0.68
C TYR A 66 -9.63 -8.82 0.27
N HIS A 67 -10.93 -9.03 0.46
CA HIS A 67 -11.45 -10.11 1.30
C HIS A 67 -10.76 -10.20 2.67
N LEU A 68 -10.50 -9.05 3.29
CA LEU A 68 -9.89 -8.98 4.61
C LEU A 68 -10.93 -9.36 5.68
N VAL A 69 -10.65 -10.43 6.41
CA VAL A 69 -11.44 -10.85 7.57
C VAL A 69 -10.91 -10.15 8.82
N SER A 70 -11.71 -9.27 9.40
CA SER A 70 -11.33 -8.54 10.62
C SER A 70 -12.54 -8.28 11.50
N ARG A 71 -12.38 -8.36 12.81
CA ARG A 71 -13.41 -8.04 13.83
C ARG A 71 -14.77 -8.69 13.57
N GLY A 72 -14.79 -9.92 13.06
CA GLY A 72 -16.01 -10.67 12.79
C GLY A 72 -16.77 -10.27 11.53
N THR A 73 -16.16 -9.47 10.68
CA THR A 73 -16.69 -9.11 9.35
C THR A 73 -15.63 -9.34 8.27
N VAL A 74 -16.01 -9.13 7.03
CA VAL A 74 -15.13 -9.22 5.86
C VAL A 74 -15.34 -7.99 4.98
N THR A 75 -14.28 -7.51 4.34
CA THR A 75 -14.38 -6.39 3.36
C THR A 75 -15.29 -6.79 2.20
N ALA A 76 -16.01 -5.81 1.63
CA ALA A 76 -17.07 -6.04 0.65
C ALA A 76 -16.58 -6.72 -0.62
N ASP A 77 -15.38 -6.39 -1.10
CA ASP A 77 -14.85 -6.88 -2.36
C ASP A 77 -14.24 -8.27 -2.21
N SER A 78 -14.70 -9.21 -3.03
CA SER A 78 -14.01 -10.49 -3.25
C SER A 78 -12.76 -10.26 -4.11
N PHE A 79 -11.90 -11.26 -4.20
CA PHE A 79 -10.71 -11.19 -5.07
C PHE A 79 -11.09 -11.01 -6.55
N GLU A 80 -12.13 -11.71 -7.02
CA GLU A 80 -12.59 -11.60 -8.41
C GLU A 80 -13.21 -10.22 -8.68
N GLU A 81 -14.20 -9.81 -7.88
CA GLU A 81 -14.93 -8.56 -8.10
C GLU A 81 -14.03 -7.34 -7.93
N GLY A 82 -13.25 -7.29 -6.83
CA GLY A 82 -12.34 -6.19 -6.56
C GLY A 82 -11.25 -6.04 -7.62
N SER A 83 -10.67 -7.15 -8.09
CA SER A 83 -9.65 -7.09 -9.14
C SER A 83 -10.22 -6.68 -10.51
N ARG A 84 -11.46 -7.08 -10.81
CA ARG A 84 -12.15 -6.60 -12.02
C ARG A 84 -12.45 -5.11 -11.94
N LEU A 85 -12.90 -4.63 -10.78
CA LEU A 85 -13.12 -3.20 -10.54
C LEU A 85 -11.81 -2.41 -10.68
N ALA A 86 -10.71 -2.92 -10.11
CA ALA A 86 -9.38 -2.34 -10.27
C ALA A 86 -8.97 -2.23 -11.74
N ALA A 87 -9.20 -3.29 -12.54
CA ALA A 87 -8.94 -3.30 -13.98
C ALA A 87 -9.75 -2.21 -14.72
N TYR A 88 -11.01 -1.99 -14.37
CA TYR A 88 -11.82 -0.89 -14.91
C TYR A 88 -11.24 0.50 -14.59
N GLY A 89 -10.56 0.63 -13.44
CA GLY A 89 -9.82 1.84 -13.06
C GLY A 89 -8.43 1.97 -13.68
N GLY A 90 -8.00 1.00 -14.50
CA GLY A 90 -6.67 0.99 -15.14
C GLY A 90 -5.56 0.36 -14.27
N VAL A 91 -5.90 -0.24 -13.13
CA VAL A 91 -4.96 -1.01 -12.31
C VAL A 91 -4.77 -2.39 -12.93
N THR A 92 -3.53 -2.76 -13.21
CA THR A 92 -3.19 -4.05 -13.84
C THR A 92 -2.45 -5.00 -12.90
N THR A 93 -1.96 -4.47 -11.78
CA THR A 93 -1.25 -5.24 -10.75
C THR A 93 -1.59 -4.68 -9.38
N VAL A 94 -1.81 -5.54 -8.41
CA VAL A 94 -1.97 -5.16 -7.01
C VAL A 94 -0.94 -5.85 -6.13
N VAL A 95 -0.62 -5.24 -5.00
CA VAL A 95 0.15 -5.90 -3.94
C VAL A 95 -0.72 -5.95 -2.69
N ASP A 96 -1.19 -7.15 -2.39
CA ASP A 96 -2.05 -7.42 -1.24
C ASP A 96 -1.24 -7.98 -0.06
N PHE A 97 -1.87 -8.38 1.03
CA PHE A 97 -1.21 -8.82 2.24
C PHE A 97 -1.53 -10.28 2.57
N ALA A 98 -0.50 -11.07 2.82
CA ALA A 98 -0.63 -12.35 3.49
C ALA A 98 -0.57 -12.09 5.01
N ASP A 99 -1.73 -12.13 5.66
CA ASP A 99 -1.84 -11.89 7.10
C ASP A 99 -1.19 -13.01 7.90
N ASP A 100 -0.50 -12.67 9.01
CA ASP A 100 0.09 -13.65 9.92
C ASP A 100 -1.03 -14.45 10.64
N ASN A 101 -1.24 -15.69 10.21
CA ASN A 101 -2.25 -16.59 10.79
C ASN A 101 -1.82 -17.24 12.11
N LYS A 102 -0.66 -16.84 12.65
CA LYS A 102 -0.08 -17.34 13.93
C LYS A 102 0.39 -18.81 13.89
N VAL A 103 0.35 -19.48 12.73
CA VAL A 103 0.92 -20.83 12.54
C VAL A 103 2.33 -20.71 11.98
N SER A 104 2.47 -20.28 10.72
CA SER A 104 3.74 -19.91 10.12
C SER A 104 3.51 -18.86 9.02
N LEU A 105 4.53 -18.02 8.76
CA LEU A 105 4.45 -17.02 7.70
C LEU A 105 4.34 -17.69 6.32
N LEU A 106 5.02 -18.81 6.11
CA LEU A 106 4.97 -19.54 4.84
C LEU A 106 3.59 -20.15 4.57
N ASP A 107 2.93 -20.69 5.60
CA ASP A 107 1.57 -21.22 5.47
C ASP A 107 0.56 -20.11 5.19
N SER A 108 0.69 -18.97 5.88
CA SER A 108 -0.11 -17.77 5.62
C SER A 108 0.02 -17.33 4.16
N LEU A 109 1.24 -17.24 3.65
CA LEU A 109 1.54 -16.90 2.26
C LEU A 109 0.90 -17.90 1.27
N HIS A 110 1.05 -19.20 1.52
CA HIS A 110 0.48 -20.22 0.65
C HIS A 110 -1.05 -20.20 0.66
N GLN A 111 -1.65 -19.96 1.83
CA GLN A 111 -3.10 -19.83 1.95
C GLN A 111 -3.59 -18.61 1.14
N ARG A 112 -2.97 -17.43 1.34
CA ARG A 112 -3.36 -16.22 0.62
C ARG A 112 -3.27 -16.40 -0.89
N ARG A 113 -2.20 -17.01 -1.40
CA ARG A 113 -2.06 -17.33 -2.83
C ARG A 113 -3.18 -18.24 -3.36
N LYS A 114 -3.66 -19.19 -2.58
CA LYS A 114 -4.80 -20.05 -2.97
C LYS A 114 -6.09 -19.24 -3.05
N GLU A 115 -6.30 -18.33 -2.11
CA GLU A 115 -7.49 -17.46 -2.07
C GLU A 115 -7.53 -16.50 -3.27
N MET A 116 -6.35 -16.05 -3.74
CA MET A 116 -6.20 -15.10 -4.83
C MET A 116 -6.26 -15.73 -6.24
N VAL A 117 -6.42 -17.04 -6.37
CA VAL A 117 -6.56 -17.70 -7.69
C VAL A 117 -7.63 -17.06 -8.59
N PRO A 118 -8.79 -16.54 -8.07
CA PRO A 118 -9.80 -15.88 -8.89
C PRO A 118 -9.44 -14.46 -9.38
N MET A 119 -8.26 -13.92 -9.03
CA MET A 119 -7.86 -12.57 -9.44
C MET A 119 -7.87 -12.43 -10.97
N ALA A 120 -8.43 -11.33 -11.47
CA ALA A 120 -8.50 -10.99 -12.89
C ALA A 120 -7.28 -10.22 -13.41
N ILE A 121 -6.41 -9.73 -12.50
CA ILE A 121 -5.18 -8.98 -12.79
C ILE A 121 -4.00 -9.63 -12.08
N ASP A 122 -2.80 -9.20 -12.40
CA ASP A 122 -1.59 -9.68 -11.73
C ASP A 122 -1.55 -9.25 -10.27
N TYR A 123 -0.89 -10.04 -9.41
CA TYR A 123 -0.73 -9.71 -8.01
C TYR A 123 0.63 -10.11 -7.44
N ALA A 124 1.04 -9.38 -6.42
CA ALA A 124 2.12 -9.73 -5.52
C ALA A 124 1.62 -9.66 -4.06
N LEU A 125 2.48 -10.02 -3.11
CA LEU A 125 2.11 -10.03 -1.69
C LEU A 125 3.19 -9.39 -0.82
N HIS A 126 2.75 -8.61 0.16
CA HIS A 126 3.47 -8.29 1.37
C HIS A 126 3.19 -9.37 2.42
N GLN A 127 4.11 -9.60 3.34
CA GLN A 127 3.90 -10.52 4.46
C GLN A 127 3.66 -9.77 5.76
N GLY A 128 2.50 -9.97 6.38
CA GLY A 128 2.23 -9.51 7.74
C GLY A 128 3.10 -10.24 8.76
N VAL A 129 3.64 -9.48 9.72
CA VAL A 129 4.35 -10.00 10.90
C VAL A 129 3.74 -9.32 12.11
N TYR A 130 2.86 -10.04 12.81
CA TYR A 130 2.03 -9.47 13.88
C TYR A 130 2.49 -9.90 15.27
N LYS A 131 3.57 -10.66 15.35
CA LYS A 131 4.16 -11.10 16.60
C LYS A 131 5.62 -11.48 16.41
N TYR A 132 6.46 -11.08 17.35
CA TYR A 132 7.81 -11.64 17.46
C TYR A 132 7.75 -13.11 17.89
N ARG A 133 8.63 -13.92 17.31
CA ARG A 133 8.85 -15.32 17.63
C ARG A 133 10.36 -15.61 17.66
N PRO A 134 10.88 -16.47 18.55
CA PRO A 134 12.31 -16.75 18.64
C PRO A 134 12.94 -17.27 17.35
N ASP A 135 12.16 -17.91 16.50
CA ASP A 135 12.59 -18.46 15.20
C ASP A 135 12.14 -17.62 13.99
N ILE A 136 11.71 -16.36 14.22
CA ILE A 136 11.21 -15.46 13.18
C ILE A 136 12.18 -15.34 11.99
N LYS A 137 13.49 -15.33 12.23
CA LYS A 137 14.49 -15.26 11.16
C LYS A 137 14.35 -16.39 10.15
N LYS A 138 14.13 -17.63 10.61
CA LYS A 138 13.95 -18.79 9.73
C LYS A 138 12.66 -18.69 8.90
N GLU A 139 11.60 -18.13 9.50
CA GLU A 139 10.37 -17.86 8.79
C GLU A 139 10.58 -16.79 7.72
N LEU A 140 11.26 -15.69 8.06
CA LEU A 140 11.61 -14.61 7.10
C LEU A 140 12.48 -15.13 5.94
N GLU A 141 13.45 -15.99 6.20
CA GLU A 141 14.23 -16.67 5.16
C GLU A 141 13.32 -17.50 4.22
N SER A 142 12.33 -18.17 4.78
CA SER A 142 11.43 -19.03 4.02
C SER A 142 10.52 -18.22 3.09
N ILE A 143 9.93 -17.12 3.58
CA ILE A 143 9.10 -16.24 2.74
C ILE A 143 9.95 -15.47 1.72
N LYS A 144 11.19 -15.09 2.05
CA LYS A 144 12.12 -14.49 1.10
C LYS A 144 12.40 -15.43 -0.07
N ARG A 145 12.70 -16.72 0.21
CA ARG A 145 12.85 -17.74 -0.84
C ARG A 145 11.58 -17.93 -1.67
N ALA A 146 10.40 -17.72 -1.07
CA ALA A 146 9.11 -17.77 -1.75
C ALA A 146 8.78 -16.51 -2.56
N GLY A 147 9.70 -15.51 -2.63
CA GLY A 147 9.60 -14.33 -3.47
C GLY A 147 9.04 -13.08 -2.77
N ILE A 148 8.88 -13.09 -1.46
CA ILE A 148 8.45 -11.91 -0.70
C ILE A 148 9.62 -10.95 -0.53
N GLY A 149 9.39 -9.66 -0.81
CA GLY A 149 10.37 -8.58 -0.67
C GLY A 149 10.10 -7.63 0.48
N THR A 150 8.90 -7.68 1.06
CA THR A 150 8.43 -6.68 2.04
C THR A 150 7.66 -7.32 3.18
N LEU A 151 7.84 -6.78 4.38
CA LEU A 151 7.10 -7.13 5.60
C LEU A 151 6.14 -6.01 5.96
N LYS A 152 4.99 -6.35 6.55
CA LYS A 152 4.06 -5.41 7.15
C LYS A 152 3.99 -5.60 8.66
N ILE A 153 4.20 -4.51 9.40
CA ILE A 153 4.12 -4.45 10.87
C ILE A 153 3.12 -3.37 11.26
N PHE A 154 2.52 -3.53 12.43
CA PHE A 154 1.60 -2.58 13.02
C PHE A 154 2.08 -2.15 14.41
N THR A 155 2.06 -0.85 14.68
CA THR A 155 2.34 -0.27 16.01
C THR A 155 1.06 0.01 16.81
N THR A 156 -0.06 -0.53 16.35
CA THR A 156 -1.39 -0.44 16.98
C THR A 156 -2.16 -1.75 16.77
N TYR A 157 -3.45 -1.77 17.12
CA TYR A 157 -4.35 -2.93 17.00
C TYR A 157 -4.05 -4.05 17.96
N LYS A 158 -3.77 -3.71 19.22
CA LYS A 158 -3.63 -4.66 20.32
C LYS A 158 -4.84 -5.57 20.50
N ASP A 159 -6.04 -5.03 20.28
CA ASP A 159 -7.32 -5.73 20.43
C ASP A 159 -7.48 -6.91 19.47
N VAL A 160 -6.91 -6.84 18.27
CA VAL A 160 -6.90 -7.94 17.28
C VAL A 160 -5.58 -8.71 17.23
N GLY A 161 -4.61 -8.33 18.07
CA GLY A 161 -3.34 -9.03 18.20
C GLY A 161 -2.34 -8.75 17.09
N TYR A 162 -2.39 -7.55 16.48
CA TYR A 162 -1.46 -7.11 15.43
C TYR A 162 -0.32 -6.24 15.96
N LEU A 163 -0.45 -5.74 17.22
CA LEU A 163 0.51 -4.85 17.82
C LEU A 163 1.87 -5.52 18.02
N VAL A 164 2.91 -4.89 17.49
CA VAL A 164 4.32 -5.16 17.80
C VAL A 164 4.92 -3.82 18.25
N ASP A 165 5.02 -3.60 19.55
CA ASP A 165 5.46 -2.33 20.15
C ASP A 165 6.67 -2.47 21.08
N ASP A 166 7.06 -3.69 21.44
CA ASP A 166 8.30 -3.89 22.20
C ASP A 166 9.51 -3.53 21.34
N ARG A 167 10.34 -2.60 21.85
CA ARG A 167 11.47 -2.04 21.08
C ARG A 167 12.50 -3.08 20.66
N GLU A 168 12.83 -4.01 21.52
CA GLU A 168 13.86 -5.01 21.23
C GLU A 168 13.33 -6.08 20.26
N GLU A 169 12.06 -6.43 20.36
CA GLU A 169 11.39 -7.32 19.39
C GLU A 169 11.35 -6.67 18.01
N LEU A 170 10.89 -5.42 17.91
CA LEU A 170 10.90 -4.66 16.66
C LEU A 170 12.30 -4.55 16.08
N LYS A 171 13.28 -4.16 16.91
CA LYS A 171 14.67 -4.03 16.48
C LYS A 171 15.24 -5.34 15.97
N THR A 172 14.87 -6.47 16.56
CA THR A 172 15.27 -7.80 16.10
C THR A 172 14.65 -8.12 14.75
N ILE A 173 13.34 -7.89 14.56
CA ILE A 173 12.66 -8.09 13.27
C ILE A 173 13.28 -7.20 12.19
N PHE A 174 13.52 -5.92 12.48
CA PHE A 174 14.13 -4.98 11.54
C PHE A 174 15.54 -5.43 11.14
N LYS A 175 16.36 -5.87 12.12
CA LYS A 175 17.71 -6.37 11.85
C LYS A 175 17.68 -7.62 10.98
N ASP A 176 16.84 -8.58 11.28
CA ASP A 176 16.71 -9.80 10.48
C ASP A 176 16.19 -9.50 9.08
N ALA A 177 15.25 -8.55 8.94
CA ALA A 177 14.78 -8.06 7.64
C ALA A 177 15.94 -7.41 6.84
N LYS A 178 16.74 -6.54 7.47
CA LYS A 178 17.93 -5.92 6.86
C LYS A 178 18.89 -6.98 6.34
N ASP A 179 19.25 -7.96 7.19
CA ASP A 179 20.20 -9.03 6.84
C ASP A 179 19.72 -9.85 5.63
N LEU A 180 18.41 -9.98 5.47
CA LEU A 180 17.78 -10.70 4.36
C LEU A 180 17.43 -9.82 3.15
N GLY A 181 17.68 -8.51 3.21
CA GLY A 181 17.28 -7.58 2.16
C GLY A 181 15.77 -7.49 1.97
N LEU A 182 15.01 -7.54 3.06
CA LEU A 182 13.56 -7.30 3.10
C LEU A 182 13.29 -5.85 3.50
N MET A 183 12.33 -5.21 2.85
CA MET A 183 11.81 -3.91 3.26
C MET A 183 10.81 -4.09 4.39
N VAL A 184 10.88 -3.25 5.41
CA VAL A 184 9.87 -3.20 6.47
C VAL A 184 8.94 -2.04 6.23
N SER A 185 7.65 -2.33 6.03
CA SER A 185 6.57 -1.35 5.95
C SER A 185 5.76 -1.35 7.25
N VAL A 186 5.37 -0.17 7.72
CA VAL A 186 4.78 -0.01 9.05
C VAL A 186 3.51 0.84 9.00
N HIS A 187 2.43 0.29 9.56
CA HIS A 187 1.26 1.08 9.94
C HIS A 187 1.61 1.83 11.24
N CYS A 188 1.73 3.14 11.15
CA CYS A 188 2.23 3.98 12.21
C CYS A 188 1.08 4.71 12.93
N GLU A 189 0.65 4.17 14.06
CA GLU A 189 -0.15 4.87 15.07
C GLU A 189 0.31 4.37 16.45
N ASP A 190 0.54 5.29 17.38
CA ASP A 190 0.96 4.95 18.75
C ASP A 190 -0.21 4.35 19.53
N ASP A 191 -0.10 3.06 19.89
CA ASP A 191 -1.17 2.33 20.58
C ASP A 191 -1.48 2.90 21.97
N LYS A 192 -0.53 3.52 22.65
CA LYS A 192 -0.75 4.13 23.97
C LYS A 192 -1.66 5.34 23.86
N ILE A 193 -1.37 6.25 22.93
CA ILE A 193 -2.18 7.43 22.66
C ILE A 193 -3.60 7.00 22.28
N VAL A 194 -3.73 6.06 21.34
CA VAL A 194 -5.03 5.56 20.87
C VAL A 194 -5.81 4.88 22.02
N THR A 195 -5.14 4.07 22.83
CA THR A 195 -5.76 3.36 23.95
C THR A 195 -6.17 4.31 25.07
N GLU A 196 -5.36 5.30 25.41
CA GLU A 196 -5.68 6.31 26.43
C GLU A 196 -6.91 7.13 26.04
N LEU A 197 -6.95 7.62 24.81
CA LEU A 197 -8.10 8.36 24.28
C LEU A 197 -9.36 7.50 24.24
N SER A 198 -9.26 6.28 23.73
CA SER A 198 -10.38 5.34 23.65
C SER A 198 -10.93 4.95 25.03
N SER A 199 -10.06 4.74 26.01
CA SER A 199 -10.44 4.38 27.38
C SER A 199 -11.08 5.55 28.14
N SER A 200 -10.71 6.77 27.82
CA SER A 200 -11.27 7.99 28.41
C SER A 200 -12.60 8.41 27.78
N TRP A 201 -12.92 7.86 26.60
CA TRP A 201 -14.13 8.21 25.87
C TRP A 201 -15.40 7.81 26.63
N LYS A 202 -16.33 8.76 26.70
CA LYS A 202 -17.64 8.56 27.35
C LYS A 202 -18.74 9.06 26.43
N GLY A 203 -19.69 8.20 26.14
CA GLY A 203 -20.83 8.54 25.31
C GLY A 203 -21.07 7.55 24.17
N GLN A 204 -22.02 7.86 23.32
CA GLN A 204 -22.28 7.06 22.14
C GLN A 204 -21.22 7.35 21.08
N TYR A 205 -20.58 6.31 20.60
CA TYR A 205 -19.57 6.41 19.54
C TYR A 205 -20.22 6.76 18.20
N ARG A 206 -19.73 7.80 17.56
CA ARG A 206 -20.13 8.23 16.20
C ARG A 206 -18.93 8.09 15.26
N PRO A 207 -19.14 7.98 13.94
CA PRO A 207 -18.02 7.87 12.99
C PRO A 207 -16.97 8.99 13.10
N ILE A 208 -17.40 10.24 13.36
CA ILE A 208 -16.47 11.37 13.53
C ILE A 208 -15.56 11.21 14.76
N ASP A 209 -16.03 10.52 15.80
CA ASP A 209 -15.24 10.30 16.99
C ASP A 209 -14.03 9.39 16.72
N HIS A 210 -14.08 8.58 15.66
CA HIS A 210 -12.92 7.80 15.19
C HIS A 210 -11.71 8.66 14.88
N ALA A 211 -11.91 9.81 14.23
CA ALA A 211 -10.84 10.76 13.92
C ALA A 211 -10.27 11.41 15.21
N ALA A 212 -11.12 11.70 16.19
CA ALA A 212 -10.68 12.27 17.48
C ALA A 212 -9.89 11.27 18.34
N LEU A 213 -10.23 9.99 18.28
CA LEU A 213 -9.58 8.92 19.05
C LEU A 213 -8.29 8.40 18.41
N ARG A 214 -8.02 8.78 17.16
CA ARG A 214 -6.81 8.45 16.41
C ARG A 214 -6.19 9.72 15.82
N PRO A 215 -5.66 10.60 16.69
CA PRO A 215 -5.16 11.91 16.25
C PRO A 215 -3.87 11.80 15.44
N ALA A 216 -3.53 12.87 14.71
CA ALA A 216 -2.29 12.97 13.94
C ALA A 216 -1.03 12.81 14.80
N GLU A 217 -1.11 13.14 16.10
CA GLU A 217 -0.06 12.94 17.09
C GLU A 217 0.30 11.46 17.26
N ALA A 218 -0.68 10.57 17.20
CA ALA A 218 -0.42 9.12 17.30
C ALA A 218 0.35 8.62 16.06
N GLU A 219 0.02 9.12 14.86
CA GLU A 219 0.76 8.81 13.64
C GLU A 219 2.20 9.35 13.71
N ALA A 220 2.38 10.61 14.08
CA ALA A 220 3.69 11.25 14.18
C ALA A 220 4.60 10.55 15.20
N ALA A 221 4.07 10.23 16.39
CA ALA A 221 4.83 9.55 17.46
C ALA A 221 5.30 8.16 17.01
N ALA A 222 4.45 7.38 16.35
CA ALA A 222 4.81 6.07 15.84
C ALA A 222 5.84 6.15 14.70
N ILE A 223 5.74 7.14 13.80
CA ILE A 223 6.74 7.39 12.75
C ILE A 223 8.10 7.70 13.37
N GLU A 224 8.17 8.57 14.37
CA GLU A 224 9.44 8.88 15.05
C GLU A 224 10.01 7.66 15.79
N TYR A 225 9.16 6.84 16.39
CA TYR A 225 9.56 5.64 17.09
C TYR A 225 10.20 4.61 16.15
N VAL A 226 9.52 4.23 15.07
CA VAL A 226 10.04 3.24 14.11
C VAL A 226 11.20 3.79 13.28
N GLY A 227 11.15 5.09 12.95
CA GLY A 227 12.25 5.80 12.28
C GLY A 227 13.52 5.84 13.13
N GLY A 228 13.39 5.96 14.45
CA GLY A 228 14.52 5.86 15.38
C GLY A 228 15.18 4.48 15.38
N ILE A 229 14.38 3.40 15.28
CA ILE A 229 14.90 2.04 15.14
C ILE A 229 15.62 1.86 13.79
N ALA A 230 15.02 2.37 12.71
CA ALA A 230 15.62 2.33 11.37
C ALA A 230 16.97 3.09 11.33
N ALA A 231 17.06 4.25 11.99
CA ALA A 231 18.29 5.02 12.14
C ALA A 231 19.39 4.25 12.87
N GLU A 232 19.07 3.64 14.02
CA GLU A 232 20.03 2.83 14.80
C GLU A 232 20.60 1.66 14.00
N LEU A 233 19.79 1.11 13.10
CA LEU A 233 20.16 -0.03 12.27
C LEU A 233 20.73 0.37 10.91
N ASP A 234 20.79 1.67 10.58
CA ASP A 234 21.16 2.17 9.26
C ASP A 234 20.41 1.40 8.14
N MET A 235 19.07 1.42 8.18
CA MET A 235 18.25 0.76 7.21
C MET A 235 17.07 1.64 6.76
N PRO A 236 16.54 1.44 5.55
CA PRO A 236 15.33 2.13 5.14
C PRO A 236 14.09 1.61 5.89
N VAL A 237 13.11 2.50 6.06
CA VAL A 237 11.77 2.14 6.55
C VAL A 237 10.71 2.69 5.61
N TYR A 238 9.62 1.94 5.44
CA TYR A 238 8.50 2.32 4.58
C TYR A 238 7.27 2.65 5.45
N ILE A 239 6.82 3.90 5.41
CA ILE A 239 5.63 4.36 6.11
C ILE A 239 4.45 4.26 5.15
N VAL A 240 3.49 3.40 5.48
CA VAL A 240 2.31 3.18 4.64
C VAL A 240 1.23 4.24 4.92
N HIS A 241 0.42 4.54 3.90
CA HIS A 241 -0.80 5.36 4.00
C HIS A 241 -0.69 6.58 4.93
N LEU A 242 0.38 7.36 4.82
CA LEU A 242 0.57 8.62 5.56
C LEU A 242 -0.66 9.51 5.40
N SER A 243 -1.24 9.97 6.52
CA SER A 243 -2.54 10.63 6.53
C SER A 243 -2.50 12.09 6.97
N SER A 244 -1.41 12.56 7.61
CA SER A 244 -1.40 13.88 8.27
C SER A 244 -0.15 14.72 7.99
N ARG A 245 -0.31 16.04 8.12
CA ARG A 245 0.79 17.01 8.12
C ARG A 245 1.82 16.70 9.21
N LYS A 246 1.37 16.37 10.42
CA LYS A 246 2.29 16.02 11.53
C LYS A 246 3.12 14.79 11.24
N GLY A 247 2.49 13.76 10.67
CA GLY A 247 3.22 12.59 10.21
C GLY A 247 4.27 12.93 9.14
N LEU A 248 3.91 13.78 8.17
CA LEU A 248 4.83 14.28 7.15
C LEU A 248 6.01 15.06 7.75
N GLU A 249 5.76 15.90 8.75
CA GLU A 249 6.81 16.63 9.47
C GLU A 249 7.79 15.68 10.18
N SER A 250 7.28 14.61 10.79
CA SER A 250 8.12 13.55 11.38
C SER A 250 8.96 12.83 10.33
N VAL A 251 8.40 12.54 9.15
CA VAL A 251 9.15 11.98 8.01
C VAL A 251 10.26 12.92 7.57
N ARG A 252 9.97 14.21 7.39
CA ARG A 252 10.95 15.22 7.00
C ARG A 252 12.08 15.34 8.03
N LYS A 253 11.76 15.32 9.32
CA LYS A 253 12.73 15.33 10.43
C LYS A 253 13.67 14.13 10.36
N LEU A 254 13.14 12.92 10.16
CA LEU A 254 13.95 11.71 10.02
C LEU A 254 14.86 11.76 8.78
N ARG A 255 14.35 12.25 7.64
CA ARG A 255 15.15 12.43 6.42
C ARG A 255 16.29 13.43 6.61
N MET A 256 16.05 14.53 7.34
CA MET A 256 17.12 15.49 7.72
C MET A 256 18.18 14.84 8.61
N GLN A 257 17.83 13.84 9.39
CA GLN A 257 18.78 13.04 10.19
C GLN A 257 19.49 11.93 9.38
N GLY A 258 19.23 11.86 8.08
CA GLY A 258 19.85 10.88 7.18
C GLY A 258 19.12 9.53 7.09
N VAL A 259 17.96 9.38 7.73
CA VAL A 259 17.18 8.15 7.63
C VAL A 259 16.49 8.07 6.27
N LYS A 260 16.65 6.95 5.57
CA LYS A 260 15.93 6.70 4.32
C LYS A 260 14.49 6.27 4.62
N VAL A 261 13.57 7.24 4.61
CA VAL A 261 12.13 7.00 4.78
C VAL A 261 11.45 7.03 3.43
N ILE A 262 10.79 5.92 3.08
CA ILE A 262 9.90 5.81 1.93
C ILE A 262 8.47 5.99 2.45
N VAL A 263 7.63 6.67 1.71
CA VAL A 263 6.27 7.02 2.14
C VAL A 263 5.30 6.80 1.01
N GLU A 264 4.14 6.28 1.33
CA GLU A 264 2.96 6.31 0.46
C GLU A 264 1.83 7.08 1.14
N THR A 265 0.93 7.62 0.34
CA THR A 265 -0.38 8.12 0.76
C THR A 265 -1.47 7.53 -0.13
N THR A 266 -2.71 7.87 0.11
CA THR A 266 -3.84 7.33 -0.63
C THR A 266 -4.72 8.47 -1.17
N PRO A 267 -5.48 8.25 -2.28
CA PRO A 267 -6.32 9.31 -2.86
C PRO A 267 -7.30 9.93 -1.86
N HIS A 268 -7.84 9.14 -0.94
CA HIS A 268 -8.79 9.67 0.04
C HIS A 268 -8.16 10.64 1.06
N TYR A 269 -6.87 10.50 1.40
CA TYR A 269 -6.17 11.50 2.23
C TYR A 269 -5.73 12.74 1.45
N LEU A 270 -5.82 12.71 0.12
CA LEU A 270 -5.57 13.89 -0.70
C LEU A 270 -6.83 14.72 -0.95
N PHE A 271 -8.03 14.12 -0.91
CA PHE A 271 -9.25 14.76 -1.40
C PHE A 271 -10.43 14.74 -0.43
N LEU A 272 -10.40 13.94 0.64
CA LEU A 272 -11.49 13.83 1.59
C LEU A 272 -11.05 14.28 2.97
N THR A 273 -11.96 14.93 3.69
CA THR A 273 -11.71 15.41 5.04
C THR A 273 -12.61 14.71 6.06
N LYS A 274 -12.28 14.84 7.35
CA LYS A 274 -13.01 14.22 8.46
C LYS A 274 -14.49 14.61 8.54
N GLU A 275 -14.90 15.71 7.92
CA GLU A 275 -16.29 16.15 7.84
C GLU A 275 -17.16 15.11 7.11
N LYS A 276 -16.57 14.25 6.24
CA LYS A 276 -17.26 13.11 5.64
C LYS A 276 -17.73 12.07 6.68
N LEU A 277 -17.13 12.05 7.85
CA LEU A 277 -17.51 11.17 8.95
C LEU A 277 -18.78 11.66 9.69
N GLU A 278 -19.24 12.87 9.38
CA GLU A 278 -20.48 13.41 9.93
C GLU A 278 -21.70 12.97 9.12
N GLY A 279 -22.86 12.98 9.77
CA GLY A 279 -24.13 12.67 9.12
C GLY A 279 -24.37 11.17 8.86
N PRO A 280 -25.44 10.83 8.12
CA PRO A 280 -25.92 9.45 7.96
C PRO A 280 -25.01 8.56 7.13
N GLU A 281 -24.23 9.13 6.23
CA GLU A 281 -23.25 8.40 5.40
C GLU A 281 -21.87 8.26 6.05
N GLY A 282 -21.66 8.88 7.21
CA GLY A 282 -20.39 8.85 7.95
C GLY A 282 -19.77 7.46 8.11
N PRO A 283 -20.55 6.40 8.40
CA PRO A 283 -20.01 5.04 8.51
C PRO A 283 -19.32 4.53 7.25
N LEU A 284 -19.69 5.03 6.05
CA LEU A 284 -19.08 4.63 4.78
C LEU A 284 -17.64 5.18 4.59
N TYR A 285 -17.26 6.16 5.38
CA TYR A 285 -15.96 6.84 5.31
C TYR A 285 -15.02 6.47 6.47
N VAL A 286 -15.43 5.55 7.35
CA VAL A 286 -14.57 5.10 8.46
C VAL A 286 -13.46 4.22 7.92
N MET A 287 -12.23 4.65 8.13
CA MET A 287 -11.00 3.94 7.77
C MET A 287 -9.89 4.24 8.79
N THR A 288 -8.81 3.52 8.76
CA THR A 288 -7.68 3.71 9.69
C THR A 288 -6.34 3.72 8.95
N PRO A 289 -5.53 4.79 9.06
CA PRO A 289 -5.80 6.04 9.81
C PRO A 289 -7.08 6.74 9.34
N PRO A 290 -7.71 7.58 10.19
CA PRO A 290 -8.93 8.28 9.80
C PRO A 290 -8.65 9.43 8.83
N LEU A 291 -9.69 9.88 8.12
CA LEU A 291 -9.66 11.13 7.37
C LEU A 291 -9.30 12.30 8.28
N ARG A 292 -8.55 13.25 7.76
CA ARG A 292 -7.96 14.38 8.49
C ARG A 292 -8.62 15.71 8.12
N THR A 293 -7.93 16.80 8.36
CA THR A 293 -8.36 18.16 8.03
C THR A 293 -7.96 18.55 6.61
N GLU A 294 -8.51 19.64 6.09
CA GLU A 294 -8.11 20.23 4.81
C GLU A 294 -6.62 20.61 4.81
N ASP A 295 -6.10 21.15 5.92
CA ASP A 295 -4.68 21.48 6.09
C ASP A 295 -3.76 20.25 5.94
N ASP A 296 -4.20 19.08 6.41
CA ASP A 296 -3.48 17.82 6.22
C ASP A 296 -3.48 17.41 4.74
N ASN A 297 -4.63 17.50 4.05
CA ASN A 297 -4.76 17.19 2.63
C ASN A 297 -3.84 18.09 1.77
N GLU A 298 -3.85 19.41 2.02
CA GLU A 298 -2.99 20.36 1.31
C GLU A 298 -1.50 20.01 1.50
N ALA A 299 -1.08 19.68 2.72
CA ALA A 299 0.30 19.29 2.99
C ALA A 299 0.72 18.02 2.22
N LEU A 300 -0.16 17.03 2.15
CA LEU A 300 0.12 15.80 1.41
C LEU A 300 0.11 16.02 -0.11
N GLN A 301 -0.80 16.85 -0.63
CA GLN A 301 -0.82 17.23 -2.04
C GLN A 301 0.48 17.95 -2.44
N GLU A 302 0.93 18.91 -1.63
CA GLU A 302 2.19 19.62 -1.86
C GLU A 302 3.38 18.65 -1.84
N ALA A 303 3.43 17.75 -0.86
CA ALA A 303 4.49 16.75 -0.75
C ALA A 303 4.52 15.79 -1.95
N LEU A 304 3.35 15.40 -2.46
CA LEU A 304 3.25 14.56 -3.66
C LEU A 304 3.79 15.29 -4.91
N VAL A 305 3.40 16.56 -5.10
CA VAL A 305 3.89 17.38 -6.22
C VAL A 305 5.40 17.58 -6.16
N ASN A 306 5.94 17.71 -4.95
CA ASN A 306 7.38 17.88 -4.72
C ASN A 306 8.19 16.58 -4.76
N GLY A 307 7.54 15.42 -4.94
CA GLY A 307 8.20 14.11 -4.98
C GLY A 307 8.71 13.63 -3.62
N GLU A 308 8.08 14.10 -2.55
CA GLU A 308 8.38 13.64 -1.19
C GLU A 308 7.61 12.34 -0.83
N ILE A 309 6.50 12.08 -1.54
CA ILE A 309 5.64 10.90 -1.39
C ILE A 309 5.61 10.14 -2.71
#